data_ce7679e3c1f560354e9b39a48267a266
#
_entry.id   ce7679e3c1f560354e9b39a48267a266
#
_cell.length_a   1.000
_cell.length_b   1.000
_cell.length_c   1.000
_cell.angle_alpha   90.00
_cell.angle_beta   90.00
_cell.angle_gamma   90.00
#
_symmetry.space_group_name_H-M   'P 1'
#
loop_
_entity.id
_entity.type
_entity.pdbx_description
1 polymer ?
#
loop_
_entity_poly.entity_id
_entity_poly.type
_entity_poly.pdbx_seq_one_letter_code
_entity_poly.pdbx_strand_id
1 'polypeptide(L)'
;NRIRTFPDGFDFEIFNVEILKESWYDLQSQFTKTGFEQSFIPPTKYLLEKEKFIHYDLKNDKNLSEIRLTLDYLEDFELINIIYNKLYSKNKKFAMNEILELLNKNQELLDINKKYVIKD
;
A
#
# COMPACT_ATOMS: atom_id res chain seq x y z
N ASN A 1 3.19 6.80 1.66
CA ASN A 1 3.23 7.37 3.02
C ASN A 1 4.41 6.79 3.81
N ARG A 2 5.18 7.66 4.49
CA ARG A 2 6.25 7.26 5.42
C ARG A 2 5.67 6.81 6.76
N ILE A 3 4.51 7.34 7.11
CA ILE A 3 3.76 6.98 8.30
C ILE A 3 2.47 6.30 7.84
N ARG A 4 2.37 4.99 8.08
CA ARG A 4 1.25 4.16 7.66
C ARG A 4 0.12 4.27 8.67
N THR A 5 -1.05 4.72 8.25
CA THR A 5 -2.26 4.82 9.07
C THR A 5 -3.50 4.28 8.36
N PHE A 6 -3.43 4.06 7.05
CA PHE A 6 -4.46 3.37 6.29
C PHE A 6 -4.24 1.87 6.29
N PRO A 7 -5.27 1.05 5.98
CA PRO A 7 -5.07 -0.36 5.71
C PRO A 7 -4.08 -0.57 4.58
N ASP A 8 -3.23 -1.59 4.71
CA ASP A 8 -2.33 -2.02 3.64
C ASP A 8 -3.15 -2.43 2.40
N GLY A 9 -2.85 -1.87 1.24
CA GLY A 9 -3.65 -1.98 0.01
C GLY A 9 -4.58 -0.79 -0.26
N PHE A 10 -4.74 0.13 0.69
CA PHE A 10 -5.36 1.45 0.50
C PHE A 10 -4.33 2.59 0.45
N ASP A 11 -3.07 2.25 0.41
CA ASP A 11 -1.99 3.22 0.25
C ASP A 11 -1.98 3.79 -1.16
N PHE A 12 -1.67 5.06 -1.27
CA PHE A 12 -1.46 5.72 -2.55
C PHE A 12 -0.41 6.82 -2.41
N GLU A 13 0.21 7.16 -3.52
CA GLU A 13 1.22 8.20 -3.61
C GLU A 13 0.82 9.20 -4.69
N ILE A 14 1.00 10.50 -4.40
CA ILE A 14 0.80 11.58 -5.37
C ILE A 14 2.08 12.37 -5.46
N PHE A 15 2.58 12.57 -6.67
CA PHE A 15 3.78 13.34 -6.93
C PHE A 15 3.72 14.03 -8.29
N ASN A 16 4.53 15.06 -8.44
CA ASN A 16 4.68 15.73 -9.73
C ASN A 16 5.41 14.79 -10.71
N VAL A 17 4.90 14.70 -11.94
CA VAL A 17 5.46 13.80 -12.97
C VAL A 17 6.90 14.17 -13.35
N GLU A 18 7.28 15.44 -13.30
CA GLU A 18 8.66 15.86 -13.60
C GLU A 18 9.65 15.37 -12.53
N ILE A 19 9.24 15.37 -11.27
CA ILE A 19 10.01 14.79 -10.17
C ILE A 19 10.19 13.28 -10.37
N LEU A 20 9.16 12.58 -10.82
CA LEU A 20 9.25 11.14 -11.13
C LEU A 20 10.24 10.87 -12.28
N LYS A 21 10.18 11.67 -13.34
CA LYS A 21 11.13 11.57 -14.46
C LYS A 21 12.57 11.82 -13.99
N GLU A 22 12.78 12.86 -13.19
CA GLU A 22 14.09 13.16 -12.62
C GLU A 22 14.62 11.97 -11.82
N SER A 23 13.81 11.41 -10.92
CA SER A 23 14.22 10.25 -10.12
C SER A 23 14.52 9.01 -10.97
N TRP A 24 13.78 8.81 -12.05
CA TRP A 24 14.03 7.73 -13.00
C TRP A 24 15.38 7.88 -13.71
N TYR A 25 15.70 9.09 -14.20
CA TYR A 25 16.99 9.35 -14.85
C TYR A 25 18.17 9.22 -13.87
N ASP A 26 18.00 9.71 -12.65
CA ASP A 26 19.00 9.57 -11.59
C ASP A 26 19.28 8.09 -11.29
N LEU A 27 18.24 7.28 -11.15
CA LEU A 27 18.36 5.83 -10.92
C LEU A 27 19.06 5.14 -12.10
N GLN A 28 18.64 5.43 -13.34
CA GLN A 28 19.30 4.86 -14.52
C GLN A 28 20.80 5.20 -14.57
N SER A 29 21.17 6.44 -14.24
CA SER A 29 22.58 6.85 -14.22
C SER A 29 23.39 6.10 -13.17
N GLN A 30 22.79 5.72 -12.04
CA GLN A 30 23.42 4.90 -11.01
C GLN A 30 23.59 3.44 -11.46
N PHE A 31 22.56 2.85 -12.10
CA PHE A 31 22.63 1.49 -12.63
C PHE A 31 23.70 1.31 -13.70
N THR A 32 23.88 2.28 -14.59
CA THR A 32 24.94 2.23 -15.62
C THR A 32 26.35 2.30 -15.03
N LYS A 33 26.52 2.88 -13.84
CA LYS A 33 27.81 3.01 -13.16
C LYS A 33 28.18 1.80 -12.30
N THR A 34 27.20 1.11 -11.74
CA THR A 34 27.42 0.06 -10.71
C THR A 34 27.13 -1.36 -11.20
N GLY A 35 26.59 -1.54 -12.42
CA GLY A 35 26.13 -2.84 -12.92
C GLY A 35 24.76 -3.25 -12.37
N PHE A 36 24.12 -4.17 -13.07
CA PHE A 36 22.68 -4.49 -12.92
C PHE A 36 22.32 -5.31 -11.66
N GLU A 37 23.26 -5.58 -10.77
CA GLU A 37 23.03 -6.48 -9.62
C GLU A 37 22.54 -5.79 -8.34
N GLN A 38 22.40 -4.48 -8.31
CA GLN A 38 21.77 -3.83 -7.15
C GLN A 38 20.26 -3.81 -7.27
N SER A 39 19.62 -4.31 -6.22
CA SER A 39 18.18 -4.42 -6.03
C SER A 39 17.39 -3.28 -6.68
N PHE A 40 16.41 -3.66 -7.52
CA PHE A 40 15.46 -2.71 -8.10
C PHE A 40 14.85 -1.82 -7.00
N ILE A 41 15.20 -0.55 -7.01
CA ILE A 41 14.60 0.44 -6.10
C ILE A 41 13.47 1.12 -6.87
N PRO A 42 12.22 1.01 -6.41
CA PRO A 42 11.12 1.74 -7.01
C PRO A 42 11.42 3.25 -7.03
N PRO A 43 11.13 3.98 -8.13
CA PRO A 43 11.36 5.43 -8.21
C PRO A 43 10.71 6.21 -7.07
N THR A 44 9.55 5.79 -6.59
CA THR A 44 8.84 6.44 -5.48
C THR A 44 9.58 6.27 -4.15
N LYS A 45 10.18 5.09 -3.90
CA LYS A 45 11.05 4.89 -2.73
C LYS A 45 12.28 5.80 -2.79
N TYR A 46 12.90 5.90 -3.97
CA TYR A 46 14.01 6.82 -4.19
C TYR A 46 13.63 8.27 -3.87
N LEU A 47 12.43 8.71 -4.27
CA LEU A 47 11.92 10.05 -3.94
C LEU A 47 11.79 10.28 -2.44
N LEU A 48 11.29 9.29 -1.70
CA LEU A 48 11.09 9.38 -0.25
C LEU A 48 12.43 9.50 0.53
N GLU A 49 13.52 8.98 -0.03
CA GLU A 49 14.86 9.03 0.57
C GLU A 49 15.61 10.33 0.28
N LYS A 50 15.12 11.19 -0.62
CA LYS A 50 15.77 12.44 -0.98
C LYS A 50 15.27 13.62 -0.17
N GLU A 51 16.14 14.21 0.65
CA GLU A 51 15.86 15.37 1.48
C GLU A 51 15.49 16.64 0.68
N LYS A 52 15.87 16.69 -0.62
CA LYS A 52 15.56 17.83 -1.49
C LYS A 52 14.06 17.99 -1.80
N PHE A 53 13.24 16.95 -1.57
CA PHE A 53 11.82 17.00 -1.84
C PHE A 53 11.01 17.23 -0.56
N ILE A 54 9.98 18.06 -0.66
CA ILE A 54 9.03 18.26 0.43
C ILE A 54 8.04 17.09 0.42
N HIS A 55 7.94 16.41 1.55
CA HIS A 55 7.03 15.27 1.74
C HIS A 55 5.86 15.65 2.63
N TYR A 56 4.69 15.17 2.27
CA TYR A 56 3.49 15.29 3.08
C TYR A 56 2.86 13.92 3.28
N ASP A 57 2.67 13.50 4.53
CA ASP A 57 2.01 12.24 4.85
C ASP A 57 0.52 12.48 5.09
N LEU A 58 -0.33 11.94 4.21
CA LEU A 58 -1.76 11.86 4.46
C LEU A 58 -2.01 10.80 5.53
N LYS A 59 -2.62 11.20 6.63
CA LYS A 59 -2.91 10.32 7.77
C LYS A 59 -4.40 10.11 7.92
N ASN A 60 -4.77 8.89 8.26
CA ASN A 60 -6.11 8.58 8.73
C ASN A 60 -6.21 8.92 10.23
N ASP A 61 -7.40 9.27 10.71
CA ASP A 61 -7.63 9.60 12.13
C ASP A 61 -7.34 8.41 13.07
N LYS A 62 -7.54 7.20 12.57
CA LYS A 62 -7.23 5.95 13.28
C LYS A 62 -6.09 5.24 12.59
N ASN A 63 -5.20 4.65 13.36
CA ASN A 63 -4.20 3.75 12.81
C ASN A 63 -4.87 2.40 12.45
N LEU A 64 -4.91 2.11 11.15
CA LEU A 64 -5.48 0.90 10.56
C LEU A 64 -4.40 0.09 9.82
N SER A 65 -3.12 0.39 10.02
CA SER A 65 -1.99 -0.23 9.30
C SER A 65 -1.85 -1.74 9.55
N GLU A 66 -2.47 -2.26 10.61
CA GLU A 66 -2.51 -3.70 10.90
C GLU A 66 -3.56 -4.47 10.05
N ILE A 67 -4.43 -3.77 9.33
CA ILE A 67 -5.39 -4.39 8.41
C ILE A 67 -4.73 -4.53 7.04
N ARG A 68 -4.60 -5.79 6.57
CA ARG A 68 -4.01 -6.08 5.27
C ARG A 68 -5.09 -6.43 4.25
N LEU A 69 -5.17 -5.62 3.18
CA LEU A 69 -6.14 -5.73 2.08
C LEU A 69 -5.46 -5.72 0.70
N THR A 70 -4.23 -6.19 0.63
CA THR A 70 -3.48 -6.44 -0.61
C THR A 70 -3.87 -7.77 -1.24
N LEU A 71 -3.31 -8.13 -2.38
CA LEU A 71 -3.60 -9.39 -3.10
C LEU A 71 -2.28 -10.00 -3.62
N ASP A 72 -1.40 -10.41 -2.69
CA ASP A 72 -0.09 -10.98 -3.01
C ASP A 72 0.00 -12.48 -2.71
N TYR A 73 -0.80 -12.97 -1.75
CA TYR A 73 -0.79 -14.34 -1.26
C TYR A 73 -2.17 -14.99 -1.37
N LEU A 74 -2.25 -16.31 -1.27
CA LEU A 74 -3.49 -17.07 -1.36
C LEU A 74 -4.50 -16.66 -0.27
N GLU A 75 -4.01 -16.40 0.93
CA GLU A 75 -4.83 -15.97 2.06
C GLU A 75 -5.37 -14.54 1.86
N ASP A 76 -4.62 -13.67 1.17
CA ASP A 76 -5.16 -12.37 0.75
C ASP A 76 -6.33 -12.54 -0.20
N PHE A 77 -6.19 -13.44 -1.19
CA PHE A 77 -7.29 -13.76 -2.11
C PHE A 77 -8.51 -14.32 -1.38
N GLU A 78 -8.32 -15.20 -0.40
CA GLU A 78 -9.41 -15.75 0.40
C GLU A 78 -10.17 -14.63 1.13
N LEU A 79 -9.47 -13.74 1.83
CA LEU A 79 -10.07 -12.61 2.53
C LEU A 79 -10.82 -11.67 1.56
N ILE A 80 -10.18 -11.27 0.46
CA ILE A 80 -10.77 -10.37 -0.54
C ILE A 80 -12.01 -11.02 -1.18
N ASN A 81 -11.98 -12.31 -1.48
CA ASN A 81 -13.14 -13.03 -2.02
C ASN A 81 -14.33 -13.04 -1.05
N ILE A 82 -14.09 -13.26 0.25
CA ILE A 82 -15.13 -13.17 1.28
C ILE A 82 -15.73 -11.77 1.32
N ILE A 83 -14.90 -10.73 1.36
CA ILE A 83 -15.35 -9.33 1.38
C ILE A 83 -16.22 -9.03 0.14
N TYR A 84 -15.72 -9.40 -1.04
CA TYR A 84 -16.43 -9.19 -2.30
C TYR A 84 -17.80 -9.88 -2.31
N ASN A 85 -17.87 -11.15 -1.95
CA ASN A 85 -19.13 -11.92 -1.91
C ASN A 85 -20.14 -11.32 -0.93
N LYS A 86 -19.68 -10.73 0.19
CA LYS A 86 -20.59 -10.14 1.19
C LYS A 86 -21.06 -8.72 0.82
N LEU A 87 -20.25 -7.94 0.11
CA LEU A 87 -20.52 -6.52 -0.14
C LEU A 87 -21.02 -6.25 -1.57
N TYR A 88 -20.46 -6.90 -2.59
CA TYR A 88 -20.70 -6.58 -3.99
C TYR A 88 -22.17 -6.77 -4.41
N SER A 89 -22.86 -7.77 -3.86
CA SER A 89 -24.28 -8.00 -4.14
C SER A 89 -25.18 -6.87 -3.61
N LYS A 90 -24.76 -6.18 -2.55
CA LYS A 90 -25.49 -5.10 -1.90
C LYS A 90 -25.16 -3.73 -2.49
N ASN A 91 -23.87 -3.51 -2.74
CA ASN A 91 -23.36 -2.26 -3.29
C ASN A 91 -22.15 -2.56 -4.17
N LYS A 92 -22.31 -2.44 -5.49
CA LYS A 92 -21.21 -2.64 -6.45
C LYS A 92 -20.08 -1.61 -6.35
N LYS A 93 -20.31 -0.51 -5.63
CA LYS A 93 -19.36 0.60 -5.40
C LYS A 93 -19.01 0.72 -3.92
N PHE A 94 -18.96 -0.41 -3.20
CA PHE A 94 -18.52 -0.39 -1.81
C PHE A 94 -17.09 0.18 -1.71
N ALA A 95 -16.83 0.90 -0.64
CA ALA A 95 -15.57 1.57 -0.38
C ALA A 95 -14.96 1.09 0.95
N MET A 96 -13.87 1.72 1.38
CA MET A 96 -13.14 1.35 2.60
C MET A 96 -14.04 1.27 3.84
N ASN A 97 -15.00 2.19 3.99
CA ASN A 97 -15.85 2.23 5.18
C ASN A 97 -16.71 0.96 5.33
N GLU A 98 -17.33 0.49 4.24
CA GLU A 98 -18.13 -0.73 4.25
C GLU A 98 -17.28 -1.97 4.51
N ILE A 99 -16.04 -1.98 4.01
CA ILE A 99 -15.08 -3.05 4.31
C ILE A 99 -14.74 -3.05 5.80
N LEU A 100 -14.40 -1.89 6.36
CA LEU A 100 -14.07 -1.76 7.78
C LEU A 100 -15.24 -2.15 8.69
N GLU A 101 -16.47 -1.77 8.33
CA GLU A 101 -17.67 -2.20 9.05
C GLU A 101 -17.87 -3.72 9.02
N LEU A 102 -17.62 -4.34 7.86
CA LEU A 102 -17.70 -5.80 7.71
C LEU A 102 -16.66 -6.49 8.59
N LEU A 103 -15.41 -6.05 8.54
CA LEU A 103 -14.30 -6.61 9.33
C LEU A 103 -14.52 -6.40 10.83
N ASN A 104 -15.05 -5.24 11.22
CA ASN A 104 -15.35 -4.95 12.63
C ASN A 104 -16.43 -5.87 13.21
N LYS A 105 -17.38 -6.31 12.38
CA LYS A 105 -18.45 -7.27 12.75
C LYS A 105 -17.99 -8.73 12.71
N ASN A 106 -16.87 -9.01 12.04
CA ASN A 106 -16.34 -10.36 11.78
C ASN A 106 -14.81 -10.33 11.97
N GLN A 107 -14.37 -10.08 13.19
CA GLN A 107 -12.94 -9.89 13.49
C GLN A 107 -12.06 -11.11 13.17
N GLU A 108 -12.66 -12.30 13.19
CA GLU A 108 -11.99 -13.55 12.80
C GLU A 108 -11.47 -13.52 11.36
N LEU A 109 -12.05 -12.70 10.48
CA LEU A 109 -11.56 -12.55 9.10
C LEU A 109 -10.16 -11.94 9.03
N LEU A 110 -9.79 -11.12 10.01
CA LEU A 110 -8.45 -10.52 10.07
C LEU A 110 -7.35 -11.55 10.34
N ASP A 111 -7.69 -12.72 10.89
CA ASP A 111 -6.71 -13.77 11.18
C ASP A 111 -6.30 -14.54 9.90
N ILE A 112 -7.08 -14.48 8.81
CA ILE A 112 -6.83 -15.22 7.57
C ILE A 112 -5.44 -14.89 6.99
N ASN A 113 -5.07 -13.62 6.91
CA ASN A 113 -3.79 -13.18 6.34
C ASN A 113 -2.87 -12.43 7.31
N LYS A 114 -3.17 -12.48 8.61
CA LYS A 114 -2.44 -11.78 9.68
C LYS A 114 -0.93 -12.02 9.70
N LYS A 115 -0.50 -13.22 9.29
CA LYS A 115 0.93 -13.58 9.24
C LYS A 115 1.76 -12.73 8.27
N TYR A 116 1.09 -12.05 7.33
CA TYR A 116 1.73 -11.19 6.33
C TYR A 116 1.63 -9.69 6.65
N VAL A 117 1.02 -9.34 7.76
CA VAL A 117 0.97 -7.93 8.21
C VAL A 117 2.39 -7.46 8.52
N ILE A 118 2.80 -6.38 7.86
CA ILE A 118 4.10 -5.76 8.11
C ILE A 118 4.04 -5.06 9.47
N LYS A 119 4.90 -5.44 10.38
CA LYS A 119 5.09 -4.76 11.65
C LYS A 119 6.17 -3.70 11.44
N ASP A 120 5.81 -2.44 11.70
CA ASP A 120 6.76 -1.32 11.74
C ASP A 120 7.73 -1.44 12.90
#